data_1be70c5d7685d7d09eedc57ba95c5a53
#
_entry.id   1be70c5d7685d7d09eedc57ba95c5a53
#
_cell.length_a   1.000
_cell.length_b   1.000
_cell.length_c   1.000
_cell.angle_alpha   90.00
_cell.angle_beta   90.00
_cell.angle_gamma   90.00
#
_symmetry.space_group_name_H-M   'P 1'
#
loop_
_entity.id
_entity.type
_entity.pdbx_description
1 polymer ?
#
loop_
_entity_poly.entity_id
_entity_poly.type
_entity_poly.pdbx_seq_one_letter_code
_entity_poly.pdbx_strand_id
1 'polypeptide(L)'
;MIRLIAIAALLAGAYSTAQAQAAAESWEAGKHYFVIDPPVPTSSGDKIEVTEVFSNGCPACNYSYPFIDKIRKDLPPNAVMNYVPASFKPDEDWPMLQRAYFAAKTLGIAEKSHDAVFDAVWKTEELATFDKAANHYKKPLPSIEDAAKVYAKFGVKAEDFVATANSFTISTRMKQADAYIKAAGVDVTPTIIVNGKYRLTTTSAGGNGWDKAEQLILYLVKKESGGK
;
A
#
# COMPACT_ATOMS: atom_id res chain seq x y z
N MET A 1 33.56 -0.65 81.95
CA MET A 1 32.91 0.25 80.94
C MET A 1 33.32 -0.25 79.57
N ILE A 2 32.47 -1.01 78.93
CA ILE A 2 32.72 -1.64 77.62
C ILE A 2 31.86 -0.89 76.58
N ARG A 3 32.52 -0.22 75.65
CA ARG A 3 31.83 0.46 74.55
C ARG A 3 31.63 -0.52 73.36
N LEU A 4 30.38 -0.85 73.09
CA LEU A 4 29.97 -1.58 71.89
C LEU A 4 29.93 -0.61 70.68
N ILE A 5 30.74 -0.89 69.66
CA ILE A 5 30.73 -0.19 68.38
C ILE A 5 29.86 -1.03 67.43
N ALA A 6 28.70 -0.52 67.04
CA ALA A 6 27.84 -1.14 66.04
C ALA A 6 28.32 -0.74 64.64
N ILE A 7 28.77 -1.70 63.88
CA ILE A 7 29.07 -1.52 62.40
C ILE A 7 27.82 -1.76 61.61
N ALA A 8 27.25 -0.70 61.03
CA ALA A 8 26.16 -0.80 60.07
C ALA A 8 26.74 -1.05 58.68
N ALA A 9 26.55 -2.26 58.15
CA ALA A 9 26.92 -2.61 56.78
C ALA A 9 25.82 -2.11 55.82
N LEU A 10 26.09 -1.11 55.00
CA LEU A 10 25.26 -0.63 53.90
C LEU A 10 25.43 -1.59 52.71
N LEU A 11 24.45 -2.47 52.50
CA LEU A 11 24.29 -3.25 51.26
C LEU A 11 23.67 -2.35 50.19
N ALA A 12 24.50 -1.74 49.36
CA ALA A 12 24.06 -1.09 48.12
C ALA A 12 23.73 -2.15 47.07
N GLY A 13 22.46 -2.50 46.99
CA GLY A 13 21.94 -3.37 45.91
C GLY A 13 21.99 -2.64 44.56
N ALA A 14 22.92 -3.02 43.71
CA ALA A 14 22.97 -2.60 42.34
C ALA A 14 21.80 -3.27 41.59
N TYR A 15 20.70 -2.57 41.41
CA TYR A 15 19.64 -2.95 40.47
C TYR A 15 20.16 -2.75 39.05
N SER A 16 20.70 -3.82 38.44
CA SER A 16 20.95 -3.87 37.01
C SER A 16 19.59 -3.93 36.33
N THR A 17 19.11 -2.79 35.83
CA THR A 17 18.01 -2.75 34.86
C THR A 17 18.54 -3.33 33.55
N ALA A 18 18.39 -4.63 33.38
CA ALA A 18 18.51 -5.25 32.07
C ALA A 18 17.36 -4.71 31.19
N GLN A 19 17.63 -3.60 30.48
CA GLN A 19 16.79 -3.24 29.36
C GLN A 19 16.89 -4.39 28.35
N ALA A 20 15.85 -5.16 28.28
CA ALA A 20 15.66 -6.10 27.17
C ALA A 20 15.56 -5.27 25.89
N GLN A 21 16.69 -5.07 25.24
CA GLN A 21 16.77 -4.49 23.92
C GLN A 21 16.12 -5.53 23.03
N ALA A 22 14.86 -5.30 22.63
CA ALA A 22 14.20 -6.14 21.66
C ALA A 22 15.16 -6.26 20.48
N ALA A 23 15.60 -7.48 20.19
CA ALA A 23 16.51 -7.74 19.08
C ALA A 23 15.85 -7.16 17.84
N ALA A 24 16.48 -6.14 17.23
CA ALA A 24 15.99 -5.55 16.00
C ALA A 24 15.86 -6.69 14.99
N GLU A 25 14.66 -6.91 14.48
CA GLU A 25 14.44 -7.95 13.46
C GLU A 25 15.44 -7.72 12.33
N SER A 26 16.22 -8.73 11.99
CA SER A 26 17.18 -8.64 10.90
C SER A 26 16.46 -8.95 9.59
N TRP A 27 16.18 -7.89 8.80
CA TRP A 27 15.56 -8.04 7.50
C TRP A 27 16.60 -8.45 6.45
N GLU A 28 16.34 -9.54 5.73
CA GLU A 28 17.26 -10.14 4.75
C GLU A 28 16.71 -9.97 3.32
N ALA A 29 17.57 -9.47 2.43
CA ALA A 29 17.28 -9.45 0.99
C ALA A 29 17.19 -10.87 0.43
N GLY A 30 16.26 -11.11 -0.48
CA GLY A 30 16.00 -12.43 -1.05
C GLY A 30 15.09 -13.32 -0.18
N LYS A 31 14.72 -12.86 1.02
CA LYS A 31 13.84 -13.59 1.94
C LYS A 31 12.65 -12.72 2.36
N HIS A 32 12.91 -11.60 3.01
CA HIS A 32 11.87 -10.71 3.54
C HIS A 32 11.48 -9.63 2.53
N TYR A 33 12.40 -9.20 1.70
CA TYR A 33 12.21 -8.30 0.57
C TYR A 33 13.12 -8.66 -0.59
N PHE A 34 12.76 -8.25 -1.79
CA PHE A 34 13.50 -8.57 -3.01
C PHE A 34 14.00 -7.29 -3.66
N VAL A 35 15.27 -7.30 -4.09
CA VAL A 35 15.86 -6.17 -4.81
C VAL A 35 15.31 -6.16 -6.24
N ILE A 36 14.95 -4.98 -6.71
CA ILE A 36 14.57 -4.71 -8.10
C ILE A 36 15.81 -4.17 -8.81
N ASP A 37 16.31 -4.90 -9.81
CA ASP A 37 17.52 -4.55 -10.56
C ASP A 37 17.27 -4.73 -12.07
N PRO A 38 17.36 -3.65 -12.89
CA PRO A 38 17.55 -2.26 -12.44
C PRO A 38 16.36 -1.70 -11.68
N PRO A 39 16.56 -0.69 -10.81
CA PRO A 39 15.46 -0.04 -10.09
C PRO A 39 14.44 0.56 -11.04
N VAL A 40 13.15 0.50 -10.68
CA VAL A 40 12.09 1.19 -11.43
C VAL A 40 12.05 2.67 -11.05
N PRO A 41 11.61 3.56 -11.97
CA PRO A 41 11.57 4.99 -11.71
C PRO A 41 10.57 5.34 -10.60
N THR A 42 10.86 6.42 -9.85
CA THR A 42 9.96 7.04 -8.89
C THR A 42 9.44 8.37 -9.44
N SER A 43 8.32 8.85 -8.91
CA SER A 43 7.66 10.09 -9.35
C SER A 43 7.64 11.19 -8.28
N SER A 44 8.21 10.93 -7.10
CA SER A 44 8.04 11.75 -5.90
C SER A 44 9.22 12.71 -5.63
N GLY A 45 10.06 12.97 -6.64
CA GLY A 45 11.23 13.86 -6.52
C GLY A 45 12.22 13.37 -5.48
N ASP A 46 12.57 14.25 -4.51
CA ASP A 46 13.55 13.93 -3.46
C ASP A 46 12.96 13.08 -2.30
N LYS A 47 11.66 12.79 -2.33
CA LYS A 47 11.03 11.95 -1.31
C LYS A 47 11.19 10.47 -1.65
N ILE A 48 11.36 9.68 -0.60
CA ILE A 48 11.36 8.22 -0.70
C ILE A 48 9.94 7.76 -1.02
N GLU A 49 9.75 7.17 -2.18
CA GLU A 49 8.45 6.70 -2.62
C GLU A 49 8.15 5.32 -2.07
N VAL A 50 7.03 5.17 -1.38
CA VAL A 50 6.45 3.88 -0.98
C VAL A 50 5.25 3.65 -1.89
N THR A 51 5.37 2.71 -2.83
CA THR A 51 4.33 2.45 -3.81
C THR A 51 3.58 1.18 -3.47
N GLU A 52 2.25 1.27 -3.35
CA GLU A 52 1.38 0.09 -3.36
C GLU A 52 0.96 -0.24 -4.80
N VAL A 53 1.26 -1.46 -5.23
CA VAL A 53 0.65 -2.05 -6.42
C VAL A 53 -0.62 -2.77 -5.96
N PHE A 54 -1.79 -2.33 -6.43
CA PHE A 54 -3.09 -2.76 -5.93
C PHE A 54 -4.14 -2.90 -7.02
N SER A 55 -5.32 -3.39 -6.66
CA SER A 55 -6.56 -3.21 -7.42
C SER A 55 -7.75 -3.10 -6.46
N ASN A 56 -8.70 -2.21 -6.75
CA ASN A 56 -9.95 -2.16 -6.00
C ASN A 56 -10.77 -3.46 -6.14
N GLY A 57 -10.57 -4.22 -7.24
CA GLY A 57 -11.16 -5.53 -7.47
C GLY A 57 -10.43 -6.69 -6.76
N CYS A 58 -9.32 -6.45 -6.08
CA CYS A 58 -8.56 -7.48 -5.38
C CYS A 58 -9.07 -7.69 -3.93
N PRO A 59 -9.50 -8.92 -3.55
CA PRO A 59 -9.96 -9.22 -2.19
C PRO A 59 -8.89 -8.93 -1.12
N ALA A 60 -7.63 -9.28 -1.41
CA ALA A 60 -6.53 -9.05 -0.50
C ALA A 60 -6.24 -7.54 -0.32
N CYS A 61 -6.41 -6.73 -1.38
CA CYS A 61 -6.27 -5.27 -1.28
C CYS A 61 -7.41 -4.67 -0.46
N ASN A 62 -8.64 -5.14 -0.62
CA ASN A 62 -9.75 -4.70 0.22
C ASN A 62 -9.50 -5.01 1.71
N TYR A 63 -8.97 -6.19 2.01
CA TYR A 63 -8.57 -6.54 3.38
C TYR A 63 -7.43 -5.65 3.90
N SER A 64 -6.44 -5.37 3.06
CA SER A 64 -5.24 -4.63 3.45
C SER A 64 -5.43 -3.12 3.55
N TYR A 65 -6.42 -2.58 2.89
CA TYR A 65 -6.65 -1.14 2.75
C TYR A 65 -6.55 -0.35 4.08
N PRO A 66 -7.16 -0.74 5.22
CA PRO A 66 -7.02 0.00 6.48
C PRO A 66 -5.57 0.04 7.02
N PHE A 67 -4.79 -1.01 6.77
CA PHE A 67 -3.38 -1.09 7.17
C PHE A 67 -2.50 -0.21 6.29
N ILE A 68 -2.77 -0.19 4.99
CA ILE A 68 -2.08 0.70 4.03
C ILE A 68 -2.33 2.17 4.39
N ASP A 69 -3.56 2.54 4.75
CA ASP A 69 -3.87 3.91 5.18
C ASP A 69 -3.15 4.27 6.49
N LYS A 70 -3.02 3.32 7.42
CA LYS A 70 -2.18 3.49 8.62
C LYS A 70 -0.71 3.71 8.24
N ILE A 71 -0.13 2.85 7.40
CA ILE A 71 1.26 2.98 6.94
C ILE A 71 1.47 4.35 6.28
N ARG A 72 0.55 4.79 5.41
CA ARG A 72 0.59 6.12 4.79
C ARG A 72 0.71 7.25 5.80
N LYS A 73 -0.04 7.16 6.92
CA LYS A 73 -0.02 8.16 8.00
C LYS A 73 1.26 8.11 8.84
N ASP A 74 1.87 6.93 8.97
CA ASP A 74 3.05 6.70 9.80
C ASP A 74 4.37 6.91 9.04
N LEU A 75 4.30 7.16 7.71
CA LEU A 75 5.49 7.50 6.93
C LEU A 75 6.15 8.78 7.45
N PRO A 76 7.50 8.80 7.57
CA PRO A 76 8.21 10.01 7.97
C PRO A 76 8.09 11.12 6.89
N PRO A 77 8.35 12.40 7.26
CA PRO A 77 8.14 13.55 6.35
C PRO A 77 8.91 13.49 5.03
N ASN A 78 10.02 12.75 4.98
CA ASN A 78 10.84 12.52 3.80
C ASN A 78 10.39 11.33 2.93
N ALA A 79 9.29 10.69 3.29
CA ALA A 79 8.69 9.63 2.49
C ALA A 79 7.25 9.99 2.08
N VAL A 80 6.73 9.31 1.07
CA VAL A 80 5.38 9.53 0.56
C VAL A 80 4.79 8.25 -0.02
N MET A 81 3.50 8.02 0.23
CA MET A 81 2.75 6.91 -0.38
C MET A 81 2.36 7.27 -1.81
N ASN A 82 2.55 6.32 -2.71
CA ASN A 82 2.06 6.33 -4.09
C ASN A 82 1.25 5.06 -4.37
N TYR A 83 0.40 5.11 -5.39
CA TYR A 83 -0.49 4.00 -5.74
C TYR A 83 -0.41 3.73 -7.24
N VAL A 84 -0.19 2.46 -7.60
CA VAL A 84 -0.15 1.98 -8.97
C VAL A 84 -1.20 0.87 -9.13
N PRO A 85 -2.33 1.16 -9.79
CA PRO A 85 -3.37 0.16 -9.99
C PRO A 85 -2.94 -0.89 -11.03
N ALA A 86 -3.17 -2.17 -10.73
CA ALA A 86 -2.88 -3.32 -11.58
C ALA A 86 -4.11 -3.75 -12.39
N SER A 87 -3.86 -4.42 -13.53
CA SER A 87 -4.88 -4.97 -14.44
C SER A 87 -4.71 -6.47 -14.66
N PHE A 88 -4.33 -7.24 -13.62
CA PHE A 88 -3.99 -8.67 -13.73
C PHE A 88 -5.13 -9.59 -14.17
N LYS A 89 -6.37 -9.12 -14.06
CA LYS A 89 -7.58 -9.87 -14.39
C LYS A 89 -8.32 -9.20 -15.54
N PRO A 90 -7.86 -9.38 -16.79
CA PRO A 90 -8.43 -8.69 -17.94
C PRO A 90 -9.87 -9.10 -18.24
N ASP A 91 -10.30 -10.30 -17.80
CA ASP A 91 -11.65 -10.81 -17.96
C ASP A 91 -12.62 -10.38 -16.85
N GLU A 92 -12.12 -9.63 -15.88
CA GLU A 92 -12.88 -9.03 -14.78
C GLU A 92 -12.89 -7.49 -14.91
N ASP A 93 -13.32 -6.79 -13.87
CA ASP A 93 -13.41 -5.32 -13.84
C ASP A 93 -12.07 -4.59 -13.61
N TRP A 94 -10.95 -5.31 -13.41
CA TRP A 94 -9.66 -4.72 -13.07
C TRP A 94 -9.17 -3.67 -14.07
N PRO A 95 -9.24 -3.87 -15.40
CA PRO A 95 -8.85 -2.82 -16.35
C PRO A 95 -9.74 -1.58 -16.28
N MET A 96 -11.05 -1.76 -16.01
CA MET A 96 -11.99 -0.65 -15.82
C MET A 96 -11.64 0.12 -14.53
N LEU A 97 -11.38 -0.56 -13.42
CA LEU A 97 -11.00 0.05 -12.15
C LEU A 97 -9.64 0.76 -12.24
N GLN A 98 -8.66 0.19 -12.96
CA GLN A 98 -7.37 0.83 -13.26
C GLN A 98 -7.58 2.16 -14.01
N ARG A 99 -8.40 2.14 -15.04
CA ARG A 99 -8.78 3.32 -15.85
C ARG A 99 -9.46 4.38 -14.99
N ALA A 100 -10.43 3.98 -14.17
CA ALA A 100 -11.16 4.85 -13.28
C ALA A 100 -10.26 5.52 -12.25
N TYR A 101 -9.30 4.77 -11.66
CA TYR A 101 -8.32 5.34 -10.73
C TYR A 101 -7.46 6.43 -11.39
N PHE A 102 -6.95 6.20 -12.60
CA PHE A 102 -6.15 7.20 -13.30
C PHE A 102 -6.96 8.43 -13.72
N ALA A 103 -8.24 8.26 -14.07
CA ALA A 103 -9.14 9.38 -14.29
C ALA A 103 -9.33 10.20 -12.99
N ALA A 104 -9.62 9.53 -11.87
CA ALA A 104 -9.76 10.16 -10.58
C ALA A 104 -8.48 10.90 -10.15
N LYS A 105 -7.30 10.30 -10.38
CA LYS A 105 -6.00 10.94 -10.10
C LYS A 105 -5.78 12.19 -10.95
N THR A 106 -6.19 12.16 -12.22
CA THR A 106 -6.12 13.32 -13.12
C THR A 106 -7.05 14.44 -12.69
N LEU A 107 -8.23 14.10 -12.16
CA LEU A 107 -9.24 15.06 -11.67
C LEU A 107 -8.99 15.49 -10.21
N GLY A 108 -7.91 15.02 -9.57
CA GLY A 108 -7.55 15.40 -8.20
C GLY A 108 -8.47 14.84 -7.11
N ILE A 109 -9.19 13.74 -7.41
CA ILE A 109 -10.16 13.14 -6.48
C ILE A 109 -9.80 11.73 -6.02
N ALA A 110 -8.69 11.14 -6.51
CA ALA A 110 -8.34 9.75 -6.22
C ALA A 110 -8.20 9.47 -4.73
N GLU A 111 -7.49 10.32 -3.99
CA GLU A 111 -7.25 10.10 -2.56
C GLU A 111 -8.56 10.14 -1.75
N LYS A 112 -9.38 11.17 -1.97
CA LYS A 112 -10.64 11.33 -1.21
C LYS A 112 -11.74 10.33 -1.58
N SER A 113 -11.64 9.66 -2.73
CA SER A 113 -12.61 8.67 -3.20
C SER A 113 -12.15 7.23 -2.99
N HIS A 114 -10.93 7.00 -2.51
CA HIS A 114 -10.32 5.68 -2.46
C HIS A 114 -11.17 4.66 -1.67
N ASP A 115 -11.61 5.04 -0.47
CA ASP A 115 -12.47 4.22 0.40
C ASP A 115 -13.79 3.88 -0.29
N ALA A 116 -14.43 4.89 -0.87
CA ALA A 116 -15.74 4.72 -1.49
C ALA A 116 -15.70 3.79 -2.70
N VAL A 117 -14.57 3.70 -3.39
CA VAL A 117 -14.43 2.76 -4.50
C VAL A 117 -14.29 1.33 -3.99
N PHE A 118 -13.51 1.08 -2.91
CA PHE A 118 -13.52 -0.22 -2.26
C PHE A 118 -14.91 -0.59 -1.74
N ASP A 119 -15.62 0.36 -1.11
CA ASP A 119 -16.98 0.13 -0.66
C ASP A 119 -17.94 -0.17 -1.80
N ALA A 120 -17.82 0.50 -2.94
CA ALA A 120 -18.63 0.26 -4.13
C ALA A 120 -18.39 -1.14 -4.74
N VAL A 121 -17.19 -1.68 -4.63
CA VAL A 121 -16.89 -3.04 -5.09
C VAL A 121 -17.33 -4.10 -4.06
N TRP A 122 -17.06 -3.88 -2.77
CA TRP A 122 -17.10 -4.94 -1.76
C TRP A 122 -18.26 -4.86 -0.79
N LYS A 123 -18.86 -3.68 -0.56
CA LYS A 123 -19.96 -3.48 0.40
C LYS A 123 -21.28 -3.19 -0.28
N THR A 124 -21.34 -2.14 -1.13
CA THR A 124 -22.59 -1.77 -1.83
C THR A 124 -22.79 -2.53 -3.13
N GLU A 125 -21.74 -3.16 -3.62
CA GLU A 125 -21.72 -3.99 -4.84
C GLU A 125 -22.10 -3.23 -6.13
N GLU A 126 -22.11 -1.89 -6.10
CA GLU A 126 -22.36 -1.03 -7.27
C GLU A 126 -21.35 -1.32 -8.41
N LEU A 127 -20.09 -1.60 -8.04
CA LEU A 127 -19.00 -1.92 -8.96
C LEU A 127 -18.48 -3.36 -8.84
N ALA A 128 -19.22 -4.24 -8.17
CA ALA A 128 -18.80 -5.63 -8.02
C ALA A 128 -18.91 -6.39 -9.35
N THR A 129 -17.89 -7.17 -9.68
CA THR A 129 -17.87 -8.09 -10.81
C THR A 129 -18.78 -9.29 -10.61
N PHE A 130 -18.91 -9.74 -9.36
CA PHE A 130 -19.66 -10.94 -9.00
C PHE A 130 -20.97 -10.57 -8.29
N ASP A 131 -22.07 -11.15 -8.73
CA ASP A 131 -23.37 -11.06 -8.07
C ASP A 131 -23.49 -12.22 -7.07
N LYS A 132 -23.38 -11.91 -5.78
CA LYS A 132 -23.42 -12.91 -4.72
C LYS A 132 -24.80 -13.54 -4.56
N ALA A 133 -25.87 -12.78 -4.81
CA ALA A 133 -27.23 -13.26 -4.68
C ALA A 133 -27.58 -14.25 -5.80
N ALA A 134 -27.12 -13.95 -7.01
CA ALA A 134 -27.34 -14.81 -8.18
C ALA A 134 -26.24 -15.88 -8.35
N ASN A 135 -25.16 -15.81 -7.59
CA ASN A 135 -24.01 -16.72 -7.62
C ASN A 135 -23.35 -16.84 -9.01
N HIS A 136 -23.19 -15.72 -9.71
CA HIS A 136 -22.52 -15.67 -11.01
C HIS A 136 -21.86 -14.31 -11.27
N TYR A 137 -20.96 -14.27 -12.25
CA TYR A 137 -20.41 -13.00 -12.73
C TYR A 137 -21.49 -12.17 -13.43
N LYS A 138 -21.51 -10.86 -13.13
CA LYS A 138 -22.41 -9.91 -13.79
C LYS A 138 -22.15 -9.87 -15.30
N LYS A 139 -23.21 -9.75 -16.07
CA LYS A 139 -23.15 -9.56 -17.53
C LYS A 139 -24.19 -8.52 -17.93
N PRO A 140 -23.76 -7.34 -18.42
CA PRO A 140 -22.38 -6.92 -18.60
C PRO A 140 -21.66 -6.67 -17.25
N LEU A 141 -20.33 -6.64 -17.28
CA LEU A 141 -19.51 -6.16 -16.17
C LEU A 141 -19.75 -4.67 -15.94
N PRO A 142 -19.45 -4.13 -14.71
CA PRO A 142 -19.50 -2.71 -14.46
C PRO A 142 -18.68 -1.90 -15.46
N SER A 143 -19.24 -0.79 -15.91
CA SER A 143 -18.66 0.09 -16.92
C SER A 143 -17.98 1.32 -16.29
N ILE A 144 -17.29 2.11 -17.11
CA ILE A 144 -16.72 3.39 -16.69
C ILE A 144 -17.82 4.41 -16.33
N GLU A 145 -19.01 4.30 -16.94
CA GLU A 145 -20.19 5.11 -16.62
C GLU A 145 -20.74 4.75 -15.24
N ASP A 146 -20.67 3.48 -14.84
CA ASP A 146 -21.04 3.06 -13.47
C ASP A 146 -20.03 3.58 -12.46
N ALA A 147 -18.73 3.49 -12.75
CA ALA A 147 -17.69 4.09 -11.94
C ALA A 147 -17.89 5.62 -11.80
N ALA A 148 -18.23 6.31 -12.89
CA ALA A 148 -18.49 7.76 -12.87
C ALA A 148 -19.57 8.17 -11.87
N LYS A 149 -20.61 7.35 -11.65
CA LYS A 149 -21.66 7.61 -10.64
C LYS A 149 -21.09 7.61 -9.22
N VAL A 150 -20.16 6.70 -8.94
CA VAL A 150 -19.46 6.65 -7.64
C VAL A 150 -18.57 7.89 -7.46
N TYR A 151 -17.75 8.21 -8.45
CA TYR A 151 -16.82 9.33 -8.39
C TYR A 151 -17.52 10.72 -8.42
N ALA A 152 -18.71 10.83 -8.98
CA ALA A 152 -19.50 12.08 -8.99
C ALA A 152 -19.82 12.56 -7.56
N LYS A 153 -19.92 11.65 -6.59
CA LYS A 153 -20.11 11.98 -5.16
C LYS A 153 -18.96 12.83 -4.59
N PHE A 154 -17.84 12.96 -5.32
CA PHE A 154 -16.62 13.69 -4.93
C PHE A 154 -16.42 15.03 -5.65
N GLY A 155 -17.47 15.55 -6.29
CA GLY A 155 -17.51 16.89 -6.85
C GLY A 155 -17.01 17.01 -8.29
N VAL A 156 -17.04 15.92 -9.05
CA VAL A 156 -16.81 15.91 -10.50
C VAL A 156 -18.11 15.55 -11.21
N LYS A 157 -18.32 16.07 -12.41
CA LYS A 157 -19.46 15.65 -13.23
C LYS A 157 -19.19 14.28 -13.85
N ALA A 158 -20.20 13.42 -13.90
CA ALA A 158 -20.07 12.08 -14.44
C ALA A 158 -19.57 12.09 -15.90
N GLU A 159 -20.09 13.00 -16.74
CA GLU A 159 -19.66 13.16 -18.12
C GLU A 159 -18.18 13.58 -18.25
N ASP A 160 -17.70 14.49 -17.38
CA ASP A 160 -16.29 14.91 -17.37
C ASP A 160 -15.38 13.76 -16.93
N PHE A 161 -15.84 12.95 -15.96
CA PHE A 161 -15.12 11.76 -15.54
C PHE A 161 -15.00 10.74 -16.66
N VAL A 162 -16.10 10.41 -17.35
CA VAL A 162 -16.11 9.47 -18.49
C VAL A 162 -15.21 9.98 -19.61
N ALA A 163 -15.34 11.26 -19.98
CA ALA A 163 -14.48 11.87 -21.01
C ALA A 163 -13.00 11.78 -20.65
N THR A 164 -12.65 12.09 -19.38
CA THR A 164 -11.28 11.96 -18.88
C THR A 164 -10.81 10.51 -18.94
N ALA A 165 -11.59 9.57 -18.44
CA ALA A 165 -11.27 8.15 -18.41
C ALA A 165 -11.01 7.58 -19.82
N ASN A 166 -11.77 8.01 -20.81
CA ASN A 166 -11.65 7.54 -22.20
C ASN A 166 -10.56 8.28 -23.00
N SER A 167 -9.83 9.21 -22.37
CA SER A 167 -8.79 9.96 -23.07
C SER A 167 -7.56 9.11 -23.41
N PHE A 168 -6.82 9.54 -24.43
CA PHE A 168 -5.53 8.96 -24.80
C PHE A 168 -4.53 9.02 -23.65
N THR A 169 -4.54 10.09 -22.87
CA THR A 169 -3.67 10.27 -21.70
C THR A 169 -3.86 9.15 -20.68
N ILE A 170 -5.10 8.81 -20.35
CA ILE A 170 -5.38 7.71 -19.41
C ILE A 170 -4.96 6.36 -19.99
N SER A 171 -5.23 6.11 -21.26
CA SER A 171 -4.77 4.89 -21.93
C SER A 171 -3.23 4.74 -21.92
N THR A 172 -2.51 5.85 -22.04
CA THR A 172 -1.04 5.88 -21.94
C THR A 172 -0.58 5.59 -20.50
N ARG A 173 -1.24 6.18 -19.48
CA ARG A 173 -0.93 5.93 -18.07
C ARG A 173 -1.16 4.48 -17.67
N MET A 174 -2.21 3.84 -18.17
CA MET A 174 -2.46 2.41 -17.94
C MET A 174 -1.29 1.57 -18.47
N LYS A 175 -0.86 1.80 -19.71
CA LYS A 175 0.29 1.10 -20.31
C LYS A 175 1.59 1.34 -19.53
N GLN A 176 1.80 2.56 -19.03
CA GLN A 176 2.97 2.90 -18.20
C GLN A 176 2.92 2.15 -16.85
N ALA A 177 1.75 2.06 -16.22
CA ALA A 177 1.57 1.29 -14.99
C ALA A 177 1.84 -0.20 -15.21
N ASP A 178 1.31 -0.78 -16.29
CA ASP A 178 1.55 -2.19 -16.61
C ASP A 178 3.04 -2.46 -16.89
N ALA A 179 3.73 -1.54 -17.59
CA ALA A 179 5.16 -1.62 -17.82
C ALA A 179 5.98 -1.49 -16.52
N TYR A 180 5.59 -0.57 -15.63
CA TYR A 180 6.20 -0.40 -14.31
C TYR A 180 6.06 -1.67 -13.46
N ILE A 181 4.85 -2.22 -13.37
CA ILE A 181 4.52 -3.44 -12.62
C ILE A 181 5.38 -4.62 -13.13
N LYS A 182 5.45 -4.76 -14.45
CA LYS A 182 6.26 -5.80 -15.09
C LYS A 182 7.76 -5.61 -14.81
N ALA A 183 8.28 -4.40 -14.94
CA ALA A 183 9.70 -4.10 -14.67
C ALA A 183 10.06 -4.32 -13.19
N ALA A 184 9.14 -4.04 -12.27
CA ALA A 184 9.33 -4.30 -10.85
C ALA A 184 9.22 -5.80 -10.48
N GLY A 185 8.85 -6.67 -11.42
CA GLY A 185 8.65 -8.10 -11.18
C GLY A 185 7.49 -8.39 -10.22
N VAL A 186 6.42 -7.57 -10.27
CA VAL A 186 5.23 -7.74 -9.44
C VAL A 186 4.22 -8.63 -10.17
N ASP A 187 3.77 -9.68 -9.51
CA ASP A 187 2.84 -10.68 -10.01
C ASP A 187 1.62 -10.90 -9.11
N VAL A 188 1.61 -10.29 -7.93
CA VAL A 188 0.51 -10.36 -6.96
C VAL A 188 0.18 -8.99 -6.39
N THR A 189 -1.06 -8.83 -5.89
CA THR A 189 -1.51 -7.63 -5.16
C THR A 189 -2.09 -8.01 -3.80
N PRO A 190 -1.87 -7.20 -2.76
CA PRO A 190 -1.03 -6.02 -2.75
C PRO A 190 0.46 -6.36 -2.70
N THR A 191 1.27 -5.58 -3.41
CA THR A 191 2.74 -5.59 -3.30
C THR A 191 3.21 -4.18 -3.01
N ILE A 192 4.14 -4.03 -2.06
CA ILE A 192 4.76 -2.74 -1.73
C ILE A 192 6.12 -2.64 -2.38
N ILE A 193 6.41 -1.48 -2.96
CA ILE A 193 7.72 -1.13 -3.52
C ILE A 193 8.26 0.08 -2.78
N VAL A 194 9.48 0.00 -2.26
CA VAL A 194 10.15 1.13 -1.60
C VAL A 194 11.23 1.69 -2.51
N ASN A 195 11.09 2.97 -2.83
CA ASN A 195 12.01 3.79 -3.62
C ASN A 195 12.40 3.18 -4.98
N GLY A 196 11.48 2.41 -5.59
CA GLY A 196 11.72 1.72 -6.84
C GLY A 196 12.76 0.57 -6.77
N LYS A 197 13.33 0.29 -5.59
CA LYS A 197 14.46 -0.62 -5.40
C LYS A 197 14.12 -1.92 -4.69
N TYR A 198 13.12 -1.91 -3.83
CA TYR A 198 12.79 -3.08 -2.99
C TYR A 198 11.31 -3.38 -3.09
N ARG A 199 10.95 -4.63 -3.35
CA ARG A 199 9.56 -5.09 -3.30
C ARG A 199 9.36 -6.10 -2.19
N LEU A 200 8.19 -6.06 -1.58
CA LEU A 200 7.78 -6.96 -0.52
C LEU A 200 6.26 -7.19 -0.55
N THR A 201 5.86 -8.30 0.06
CA THR A 201 4.47 -8.61 0.39
C THR A 201 4.37 -8.90 1.88
N THR A 202 3.16 -8.98 2.44
CA THR A 202 2.98 -9.43 3.84
C THR A 202 3.57 -10.81 4.06
N THR A 203 3.42 -11.72 3.09
CA THR A 203 3.96 -13.08 3.17
C THR A 203 5.49 -13.07 3.26
N SER A 204 6.17 -12.30 2.39
CA SER A 204 7.63 -12.22 2.43
C SER A 204 8.14 -11.52 3.69
N ALA A 205 7.42 -10.55 4.21
CA ALA A 205 7.78 -9.85 5.45
C ALA A 205 7.67 -10.71 6.73
N GLY A 206 7.41 -11.99 6.62
CA GLY A 206 7.37 -12.91 7.77
C GLY A 206 5.96 -13.33 8.20
N GLY A 207 4.99 -13.19 7.33
CA GLY A 207 3.76 -13.98 7.26
C GLY A 207 2.54 -13.40 7.91
N ASN A 208 2.31 -13.16 9.09
CA ASN A 208 0.95 -13.18 9.63
C ASN A 208 0.35 -11.81 9.97
N GLY A 209 0.71 -10.76 9.28
CA GLY A 209 0.07 -9.47 9.51
C GLY A 209 0.81 -8.30 8.88
N TRP A 210 0.09 -7.19 8.83
CA TRP A 210 0.60 -5.95 8.29
C TRP A 210 1.62 -5.26 9.22
N ASP A 211 1.63 -5.60 10.51
CA ASP A 211 2.58 -5.02 11.49
C ASP A 211 4.05 -5.29 11.11
N LYS A 212 4.36 -6.52 10.67
CA LYS A 212 5.70 -6.86 10.18
C LYS A 212 6.02 -6.19 8.84
N ALA A 213 5.05 -6.13 7.94
CA ALA A 213 5.21 -5.44 6.68
C ALA A 213 5.46 -3.94 6.90
N GLU A 214 4.74 -3.30 7.81
CA GLU A 214 4.95 -1.90 8.20
C GLU A 214 6.38 -1.68 8.74
N GLN A 215 6.82 -2.51 9.69
CA GLN A 215 8.18 -2.44 10.25
C GLN A 215 9.25 -2.58 9.16
N LEU A 216 9.07 -3.51 8.22
CA LEU A 216 9.98 -3.69 7.10
C LEU A 216 9.96 -2.49 6.14
N ILE A 217 8.78 -1.93 5.83
CA ILE A 217 8.65 -0.72 5.01
C ILE A 217 9.40 0.45 5.67
N LEU A 218 9.17 0.70 6.95
CA LEU A 218 9.86 1.77 7.68
C LEU A 218 11.38 1.54 7.77
N TYR A 219 11.81 0.29 7.93
CA TYR A 219 13.23 -0.07 7.87
C TYR A 219 13.82 0.25 6.49
N LEU A 220 13.15 -0.10 5.41
CA LEU A 220 13.63 0.18 4.04
C LEU A 220 13.63 1.68 3.73
N VAL A 221 12.61 2.42 4.19
CA VAL A 221 12.57 3.88 4.10
C VAL A 221 13.76 4.50 4.84
N LYS A 222 14.05 4.06 6.07
CA LYS A 222 15.21 4.51 6.82
C LYS A 222 16.54 4.18 6.11
N LYS A 223 16.64 2.98 5.53
CA LYS A 223 17.81 2.56 4.75
C LYS A 223 18.06 3.49 3.54
N GLU A 224 17.00 3.87 2.82
CA GLU A 224 17.09 4.81 1.68
C GLU A 224 17.37 6.26 2.12
N SER A 225 17.04 6.63 3.36
CA SER A 225 17.40 7.93 3.95
C SER A 225 18.88 8.06 4.31
N GLY A 226 19.71 7.07 4.03
CA GLY A 226 21.14 7.06 4.43
C GLY A 226 21.35 6.83 5.90
N GLY A 227 20.38 6.24 6.63
CA GLY A 227 20.51 5.91 8.05
C GLY A 227 20.50 7.10 9.01
N LYS A 228 20.09 8.29 8.51
CA LYS A 228 19.98 9.52 9.32
C LYS A 228 18.72 9.54 10.17
#